data_4ddc41c1b12d51a12c18d764bff1eb45
#
_entry.id   4ddc41c1b12d51a12c18d764bff1eb45
#
_cell.length_a   1.000
_cell.length_b   1.000
_cell.length_c   1.000
_cell.angle_alpha   90.00
_cell.angle_beta   90.00
_cell.angle_gamma   90.00
#
_symmetry.space_group_name_H-M   'P 1'
#
loop_
_entity.id
_entity.type
_entity.pdbx_description
1 polymer ?
#
loop_
_entity_poly.entity_id
_entity_poly.type
_entity_poly.pdbx_seq_one_letter_code
_entity_poly.pdbx_strand_id
1 'polypeptide(L)' 'MSQVATLSRIGTRVKIDLEQVRDRIPKDLLKKLKDNPRGKVVDYKMTDGTDIGLVLELSDGSTSWFFNEEIGRG' A
#
# COMPACT_ATOMS: atom_id res chain seq x y z
N MET A 1 5.46 24.98 4.36
CA MET A 1 4.81 24.41 4.48
C MET A 1 5.11 23.23 4.46
N SER A 2 4.84 22.66 5.06
CA SER A 2 5.24 21.57 5.00
C SER A 2 4.74 20.88 4.05
N GLN A 3 5.27 20.11 3.53
CA GLN A 3 4.83 19.34 2.70
C GLN A 3 4.51 18.16 3.28
N VAL A 4 3.48 18.02 3.77
CA VAL A 4 2.94 16.79 4.16
C VAL A 4 2.83 15.95 2.97
N ALA A 5 3.33 14.78 3.00
CA ALA A 5 3.17 13.87 1.91
C ALA A 5 1.69 13.68 1.69
N THR A 6 1.27 13.85 0.49
CA THR A 6 -0.14 13.69 0.16
C THR A 6 -0.46 12.21 0.09
N LEU A 7 -1.33 11.76 0.94
CA LEU A 7 -1.78 10.37 0.89
C LEU A 7 -2.78 10.20 -0.24
N SER A 8 -2.77 9.04 -0.84
CA SER A 8 -3.74 8.73 -1.88
C SER A 8 -5.14 8.69 -1.28
N ARG A 9 -6.11 9.19 -2.01
CA ARG A 9 -7.48 9.23 -1.52
C ARG A 9 -8.11 7.85 -1.60
N ILE A 10 -9.08 7.63 -0.74
CA ILE A 10 -9.87 6.40 -0.77
C ILE A 10 -10.50 6.27 -2.15
N GLY A 11 -10.40 5.11 -2.73
CA GLY A 11 -10.89 4.84 -4.09
C GLY A 11 -9.82 4.92 -5.15
N THR A 12 -8.64 5.46 -4.82
CA THR A 12 -7.57 5.60 -5.80
C THR A 12 -6.91 4.25 -6.04
N ARG A 13 -6.59 3.96 -7.28
CA ARG A 13 -5.82 2.77 -7.61
C ARG A 13 -4.35 3.11 -7.59
N VAL A 14 -3.56 2.26 -6.98
CA VAL A 14 -2.14 2.47 -6.80
C VAL A 14 -1.37 1.21 -7.15
N LYS A 15 -0.09 1.37 -7.41
CA LYS A 15 0.79 0.25 -7.67
C LYS A 15 1.74 0.10 -6.50
N ILE A 16 1.97 -1.12 -6.08
CA ILE A 16 2.85 -1.40 -4.95
C ILE A 16 4.25 -1.62 -5.48
N ASP A 17 5.22 -0.95 -4.84
CA ASP A 17 6.62 -1.10 -5.22
C ASP A 17 7.16 -2.35 -4.55
N LEU A 18 7.31 -3.42 -5.33
CA LEU A 18 7.72 -4.70 -4.79
C LEU A 18 9.12 -4.67 -4.20
N GLU A 19 9.99 -3.81 -4.71
CA GLU A 19 11.34 -3.71 -4.16
C GLU A 19 11.31 -3.16 -2.74
N GLN A 20 10.37 -2.28 -2.45
CA GLN A 20 10.28 -1.68 -1.14
C GLN A 20 9.66 -2.61 -0.10
N VAL A 21 8.77 -3.48 -0.52
CA VAL A 21 8.01 -4.29 0.44
C VAL A 21 8.51 -5.72 0.60
N ARG A 22 9.34 -6.19 -0.30
CA ARG A 22 9.63 -7.64 -0.36
C ARG A 22 10.22 -8.22 0.92
N ASP A 23 10.93 -7.41 1.69
CA ASP A 23 11.54 -7.90 2.94
C ASP A 23 10.64 -7.67 4.15
N ARG A 24 9.52 -6.97 3.97
CA ARG A 24 8.63 -6.63 5.06
C ARG A 24 7.37 -7.47 5.11
N ILE A 25 6.92 -7.97 3.99
CA ILE A 25 5.66 -8.69 3.91
C ILE A 25 5.89 -10.20 3.81
N PRO A 26 4.89 -11.00 4.17
CA PRO A 26 5.02 -12.45 4.05
C PRO A 26 5.20 -12.88 2.60
N LYS A 27 5.84 -14.00 2.40
CA LYS A 27 6.11 -14.51 1.06
C LYS A 27 4.85 -14.79 0.28
N ASP A 28 3.79 -15.24 0.95
CA ASP A 28 2.53 -15.51 0.28
C ASP A 28 1.95 -14.23 -0.30
N LEU A 29 2.02 -13.14 0.45
CA LEU A 29 1.52 -11.87 -0.02
C LEU A 29 2.41 -11.34 -1.16
N LEU A 30 3.72 -11.49 -1.02
CA LEU A 30 4.63 -11.06 -2.06
C LEU A 30 4.35 -11.80 -3.37
N LYS A 31 4.08 -13.10 -3.29
CA LYS A 31 3.78 -13.89 -4.47
C LYS A 31 2.51 -13.39 -5.15
N LYS A 32 1.50 -13.08 -4.35
CA LYS A 32 0.26 -12.56 -4.88
C LYS A 32 0.49 -11.22 -5.58
N LEU A 33 1.31 -10.36 -5.00
CA LEU A 33 1.59 -9.06 -5.58
C LEU A 33 2.47 -9.13 -6.82
N LYS A 34 3.30 -10.16 -6.94
CA LYS A 34 4.07 -10.34 -8.15
C LYS A 34 3.16 -10.61 -9.34
N ASP A 35 2.04 -11.25 -9.08
CA ASP A 35 1.08 -11.53 -10.13
C ASP A 35 0.29 -10.27 -10.46
N ASN A 36 -0.06 -9.48 -9.47
CA ASN A 36 -0.79 -8.24 -9.69
C ASN A 36 -0.43 -7.23 -8.60
N PRO A 37 0.54 -6.34 -8.84
CA PRO A 37 1.03 -5.43 -7.81
C PRO A 37 0.17 -4.17 -7.65
N ARG A 38 -1.12 -4.27 -7.77
CA ARG A 38 -2.01 -3.13 -7.70
C ARG A 38 -3.09 -3.32 -6.66
N GLY A 39 -3.56 -2.21 -6.12
CA GLY A 39 -4.64 -2.24 -5.17
C GLY A 39 -5.41 -0.94 -5.20
N LYS A 40 -6.52 -0.91 -4.48
CA LYS A 40 -7.34 0.28 -4.36
C LYS A 40 -7.34 0.71 -2.91
N VAL A 41 -7.10 1.98 -2.66
CA VAL A 41 -7.10 2.51 -1.31
C VAL A 41 -8.52 2.46 -0.76
N VAL A 42 -8.73 1.76 0.35
CA VAL A 42 -10.05 1.64 0.96
C VAL A 42 -10.10 2.21 2.37
N ASP A 43 -8.96 2.46 2.99
CA ASP A 43 -8.93 3.00 4.33
C ASP A 43 -7.51 3.45 4.67
N TYR A 44 -7.33 4.01 5.84
CA TYR A 44 -6.04 4.40 6.35
C TYR A 44 -5.83 3.72 7.71
N LYS A 45 -4.55 3.49 8.05
CA LYS A 45 -4.21 2.84 9.30
C LYS A 45 -3.17 3.66 10.02
N MET A 46 -3.41 3.93 11.30
CA MET A 46 -2.39 4.57 12.11
C MET A 46 -1.38 3.51 12.50
N THR A 47 -0.12 3.77 12.22
CA THR A 47 0.93 2.86 12.61
C THR A 47 1.59 3.37 13.89
N ASP A 48 2.51 2.60 14.44
CA ASP A 48 3.25 3.04 15.60
C ASP A 48 4.06 4.26 15.19
N GLY A 49 4.03 5.29 15.90
CA GLY A 49 4.76 6.49 15.56
C GLY A 49 3.89 7.45 14.77
N THR A 50 4.47 8.15 13.82
CA THR A 50 3.79 9.23 13.14
C THR A 50 3.33 8.90 11.73
N ASP A 51 3.69 7.73 11.23
CA ASP A 51 3.34 7.40 9.85
C ASP A 51 1.93 6.86 9.75
N ILE A 52 1.31 7.09 8.62
CA ILE A 52 -0.01 6.57 8.33
C ILE A 52 0.13 5.58 7.19
N GLY A 53 -0.41 4.41 7.39
CA GLY A 53 -0.44 3.40 6.35
C GLY A 53 -1.71 3.50 5.53
N LEU A 54 -1.66 2.99 4.31
CA LEU A 54 -2.83 2.93 3.45
C LEU A 54 -3.29 1.49 3.37
N VAL A 55 -4.56 1.27 3.62
CA VAL A 55 -5.14 -0.08 3.49
C VAL A 55 -5.60 -0.23 2.05
N LEU A 56 -5.08 -1.23 1.38
CA LEU A 56 -5.39 -1.48 -0.03
C LEU A 56 -6.20 -2.76 -0.16
N GLU A 57 -7.20 -2.71 -1.02
CA GLU A 57 -7.92 -3.91 -1.40
C GLU A 57 -7.23 -4.46 -2.63
N LEU A 58 -6.83 -5.70 -2.57
CA LEU A 58 -6.08 -6.35 -3.64
C LEU A 58 -7.02 -7.02 -4.62
N SER A 59 -6.47 -7.55 -5.71
CA SER A 59 -7.28 -8.09 -6.79
C SER A 59 -8.16 -9.27 -6.38
N ASP A 60 -7.78 -9.99 -5.33
CA ASP A 60 -8.57 -11.12 -4.86
C ASP A 60 -9.58 -10.73 -3.78
N GLY A 61 -9.73 -9.44 -3.50
CA GLY A 61 -10.67 -8.96 -2.50
C GLY A 61 -10.11 -8.88 -1.09
N SER A 62 -8.92 -9.40 -0.86
CA SER A 62 -8.30 -9.29 0.45
C SER A 62 -7.74 -7.90 0.65
N THR A 63 -7.45 -7.52 1.90
CA THR A 63 -6.87 -6.22 2.18
C THR A 63 -5.52 -6.38 2.86
N SER A 64 -4.66 -5.41 2.66
CA SER A 64 -3.38 -5.35 3.34
C SER A 64 -2.98 -3.89 3.43
N TRP A 65 -2.09 -3.54 4.36
CA TRP A 65 -1.71 -2.14 4.49
C TRP A 65 -0.25 -1.94 4.10
N PHE A 66 0.04 -0.75 3.62
CA PHE A 66 1.38 -0.40 3.15
C PHE A 66 1.69 1.03 3.55
N PHE A 67 2.96 1.35 3.70
CA PHE A 67 3.37 2.73 3.91
C PHE A 67 3.25 3.50 2.61
N ASN A 68 3.05 4.80 2.71
CA ASN A 68 2.88 5.64 1.54
C ASN A 68 4.07 5.55 0.58
N GLU A 69 5.27 5.44 1.09
CA GLU A 69 6.45 5.35 0.23
C GLU A 69 6.59 4.02 -0.47
N GLU A 70 5.77 3.04 -0.12
CA GLU A 70 5.79 1.73 -0.75
C GLU A 70 4.85 1.64 -1.95
N ILE A 71 4.15 2.71 -2.26
CA ILE A 71 3.20 2.70 -3.36
C ILE A 71 3.47 3.88 -4.29
N GLY A 72 3.03 3.72 -5.51
CA GLY A 72 3.17 4.76 -6.52
C GLY A 72 1.89 4.85 -7.33
N ARG A 73 1.94 5.57 -8.41
CA ARG A 73 0.77 5.70 -9.25
C ARG A 73 0.47 4.40 -9.95
N GLY A 74 -0.77 4.08 -9.95
CA GLY A 74 -1.25 2.84 -10.57
C GLY A 74 -1.45 2.90 -12.09
#